data_196118d7f510504c2aa46a17f52dfcb3
#
_entry.id   196118d7f510504c2aa46a17f52dfcb3
#
_cell.length_a   1.000
_cell.length_b   1.000
_cell.length_c   1.000
_cell.angle_alpha   90.00
_cell.angle_beta   90.00
_cell.angle_gamma   90.00
#
_symmetry.space_group_name_H-M   'P 1'
#
loop_
_entity.id
_entity.type
_entity.pdbx_description
1 polymer ?
#
loop_
_entity_poly.entity_id
_entity_poly.type
_entity_poly.pdbx_seq_one_letter_code
_entity_poly.pdbx_strand_id
1 'polypeptide(L)'
;GAWYATSYMEGDTSEWCVKTNKKGRITSVSIGGQNCHVLYGPAFFSKEFSEQFLPIINEYYHRPGTEQFYWENAAVDHLADLELYANPQPEHQIYEFENLEELRLFDPKYQNHSDNEAMSLVSKVFHVPEGDITNIRCLKAGMTNKSFLFELHGDHYICRIPGPGTERLINRKEEEAVYQAVNPLHMTEDIIYFDGETGYKIARYYEGARNADPH
;
A
#
# COMPACT_ATOMS: atom_id res chain seq x y z
N GLY A 1 -27.70 -2.41 13.60
CA GLY A 1 -27.33 -3.15 12.39
C GLY A 1 -25.99 -2.72 11.82
N ALA A 2 -25.60 -3.32 10.72
CA ALA A 2 -24.37 -3.00 10.03
C ALA A 2 -24.63 -2.90 8.53
N TRP A 3 -23.82 -2.09 7.85
CA TRP A 3 -23.83 -2.03 6.39
C TRP A 3 -22.42 -1.86 5.84
N TYR A 4 -22.22 -2.34 4.62
CA TYR A 4 -21.01 -2.14 3.83
C TYR A 4 -21.38 -1.36 2.58
N ALA A 5 -20.62 -0.33 2.26
CA ALA A 5 -20.79 0.38 1.00
C ALA A 5 -20.52 -0.56 -0.18
N THR A 6 -21.32 -0.45 -1.21
CA THR A 6 -21.16 -1.24 -2.42
C THR A 6 -21.26 -0.36 -3.66
N SER A 7 -20.51 -0.70 -4.70
CA SER A 7 -20.58 -0.07 -6.01
C SER A 7 -20.96 -1.09 -7.06
N TYR A 8 -21.67 -0.66 -8.11
CA TYR A 8 -21.96 -1.54 -9.24
C TYR A 8 -20.77 -1.52 -10.21
N MET A 9 -20.31 -2.72 -10.58
CA MET A 9 -19.25 -2.91 -11.57
C MET A 9 -19.83 -3.54 -12.82
N GLU A 10 -19.66 -2.88 -13.95
CA GLU A 10 -20.01 -3.41 -15.27
C GLU A 10 -18.85 -4.22 -15.85
N GLY A 11 -19.14 -5.33 -16.53
CA GLY A 11 -18.14 -6.24 -17.06
C GLY A 11 -17.55 -7.21 -16.02
N ASP A 12 -16.41 -7.78 -16.37
CA ASP A 12 -15.68 -8.70 -15.50
C ASP A 12 -14.92 -7.94 -14.40
N THR A 13 -14.91 -8.51 -13.20
CA THR A 13 -14.19 -7.95 -12.06
C THR A 13 -13.55 -9.06 -11.22
N SER A 14 -12.42 -8.76 -10.61
CA SER A 14 -11.76 -9.59 -9.59
C SER A 14 -12.15 -9.22 -8.15
N GLU A 15 -12.97 -8.18 -7.99
CA GLU A 15 -13.40 -7.66 -6.69
C GLU A 15 -14.35 -8.62 -5.95
N TRP A 16 -14.64 -8.28 -4.70
CA TRP A 16 -15.55 -9.05 -3.84
C TRP A 16 -17.01 -8.77 -4.20
N CYS A 17 -17.58 -9.61 -5.04
CA CYS A 17 -18.97 -9.51 -5.52
C CYS A 17 -19.97 -9.95 -4.46
N VAL A 18 -21.01 -9.15 -4.23
CA VAL A 18 -22.05 -9.42 -3.24
C VAL A 18 -23.36 -9.84 -3.87
N LYS A 19 -24.06 -10.78 -3.23
CA LYS A 19 -25.48 -11.05 -3.48
C LYS A 19 -26.29 -10.67 -2.26
N THR A 20 -27.45 -10.09 -2.50
CA THR A 20 -28.36 -9.66 -1.45
C THR A 20 -29.74 -10.29 -1.59
N ASN A 21 -30.45 -10.37 -0.49
CA ASN A 21 -31.88 -10.67 -0.51
C ASN A 21 -32.71 -9.41 -0.85
N LYS A 22 -34.02 -9.54 -0.93
CA LYS A 22 -34.96 -8.44 -1.24
C LYS A 22 -34.92 -7.27 -0.25
N LYS A 23 -34.35 -7.48 0.96
CA LYS A 23 -34.19 -6.44 2.00
C LYS A 23 -32.81 -5.80 1.99
N GLY A 24 -31.94 -6.16 1.02
CA GLY A 24 -30.57 -5.64 0.94
C GLY A 24 -29.57 -6.33 1.87
N ARG A 25 -29.98 -7.36 2.65
CA ARG A 25 -29.06 -8.14 3.49
C ARG A 25 -28.12 -8.94 2.57
N ILE A 26 -26.82 -8.89 2.82
CA ILE A 26 -25.81 -9.67 2.12
C ILE A 26 -26.00 -11.14 2.48
N THR A 27 -26.13 -11.99 1.46
CA THR A 27 -26.36 -13.42 1.62
C THR A 27 -25.19 -14.28 1.16
N SER A 28 -24.39 -13.76 0.27
CA SER A 28 -23.13 -14.38 -0.14
C SER A 28 -22.17 -13.34 -0.71
N VAL A 29 -20.89 -13.65 -0.61
CA VAL A 29 -19.81 -12.90 -1.24
C VAL A 29 -18.91 -13.88 -1.99
N SER A 30 -18.47 -13.50 -3.17
CA SER A 30 -17.52 -14.28 -3.98
C SER A 30 -16.43 -13.38 -4.52
N ILE A 31 -15.22 -13.88 -4.60
CA ILE A 31 -14.13 -13.17 -5.30
C ILE A 31 -14.31 -13.36 -6.79
N GLY A 32 -14.36 -12.25 -7.52
CA GLY A 32 -14.62 -12.22 -8.95
C GLY A 32 -16.09 -12.41 -9.33
N GLY A 33 -16.45 -11.83 -10.45
CA GLY A 33 -17.81 -11.88 -11.00
C GLY A 33 -17.96 -11.03 -12.26
N GLN A 34 -19.20 -10.84 -12.69
CA GLN A 34 -19.53 -10.03 -13.84
C GLN A 34 -20.84 -9.28 -13.58
N ASN A 35 -20.87 -8.00 -13.91
CA ASN A 35 -22.06 -7.14 -13.79
C ASN A 35 -22.70 -7.25 -12.39
N CYS A 36 -21.94 -7.01 -11.34
CA CYS A 36 -22.34 -7.22 -9.96
C CYS A 36 -22.04 -6.01 -9.06
N HIS A 37 -22.71 -5.96 -7.91
CA HIS A 37 -22.26 -5.08 -6.85
C HIS A 37 -21.05 -5.68 -6.16
N VAL A 38 -20.04 -4.85 -5.88
CA VAL A 38 -18.83 -5.22 -5.17
C VAL A 38 -18.77 -4.49 -3.82
N LEU A 39 -18.08 -5.08 -2.84
CA LEU A 39 -17.72 -4.38 -1.60
C LEU A 39 -16.76 -3.24 -1.97
N TYR A 40 -17.08 -2.02 -1.58
CA TYR A 40 -16.33 -0.84 -2.01
C TYR A 40 -16.39 0.28 -0.99
N GLY A 41 -15.30 0.48 -0.27
CA GLY A 41 -15.16 1.60 0.63
C GLY A 41 -15.57 1.30 2.08
N PRO A 42 -16.23 2.25 2.78
CA PRO A 42 -16.46 2.17 4.21
C PRO A 42 -17.55 1.17 4.59
N ALA A 43 -17.40 0.61 5.81
CA ALA A 43 -18.43 -0.13 6.50
C ALA A 43 -18.84 0.59 7.79
N PHE A 44 -20.09 0.44 8.19
CA PHE A 44 -20.60 0.91 9.47
C PHE A 44 -21.08 -0.27 10.33
N PHE A 45 -20.70 -0.27 11.57
CA PHE A 45 -21.12 -1.25 12.56
C PHE A 45 -21.81 -0.55 13.73
N SER A 46 -23.06 -0.95 14.03
CA SER A 46 -23.67 -0.52 15.28
C SER A 46 -23.00 -1.22 16.47
N LYS A 47 -23.25 -0.70 17.68
CA LYS A 47 -22.74 -1.31 18.91
C LYS A 47 -23.14 -2.79 19.02
N GLU A 48 -24.41 -3.09 18.78
CA GLU A 48 -24.96 -4.45 18.88
C GLU A 48 -24.30 -5.40 17.87
N PHE A 49 -24.04 -4.92 16.64
CA PHE A 49 -23.32 -5.71 15.64
C PHE A 49 -21.87 -5.93 16.09
N SER A 50 -21.20 -4.89 16.58
CA SER A 50 -19.82 -4.97 17.07
C SER A 50 -19.68 -5.96 18.22
N GLU A 51 -20.65 -5.98 19.15
CA GLU A 51 -20.67 -6.93 20.27
C GLU A 51 -20.80 -8.39 19.79
N GLN A 52 -21.54 -8.62 18.70
CA GLN A 52 -21.66 -9.96 18.09
C GLN A 52 -20.44 -10.34 17.26
N PHE A 53 -19.83 -9.38 16.58
CA PHE A 53 -18.74 -9.61 15.63
C PHE A 53 -17.37 -9.71 16.33
N LEU A 54 -17.17 -9.01 17.43
CA LEU A 54 -15.89 -9.00 18.14
C LEU A 54 -15.39 -10.39 18.58
N PRO A 55 -16.21 -11.30 19.11
CA PRO A 55 -15.77 -12.67 19.42
C PRO A 55 -15.31 -13.43 18.18
N ILE A 56 -15.97 -13.23 17.02
CA ILE A 56 -15.64 -13.88 15.76
C ILE A 56 -14.27 -13.38 15.26
N ILE A 57 -14.05 -12.06 15.26
CA ILE A 57 -12.76 -11.46 14.88
C ILE A 57 -11.65 -11.97 15.81
N ASN A 58 -11.91 -12.03 17.11
CA ASN A 58 -10.92 -12.52 18.07
C ASN A 58 -10.56 -14.00 17.84
N GLU A 59 -11.52 -14.83 17.46
CA GLU A 59 -11.27 -16.22 17.08
C GLU A 59 -10.37 -16.28 15.82
N TYR A 60 -10.70 -15.51 14.77
CA TYR A 60 -9.91 -15.48 13.54
C TYR A 60 -8.49 -14.96 13.78
N TYR A 61 -8.33 -13.93 14.60
CA TYR A 61 -7.01 -13.39 14.94
C TYR A 61 -6.07 -14.43 15.59
N HIS A 62 -6.62 -15.40 16.34
CA HIS A 62 -5.84 -16.44 17.01
C HIS A 62 -5.80 -17.77 16.23
N ARG A 63 -6.55 -17.89 15.14
CA ARG A 63 -6.61 -19.11 14.33
C ARG A 63 -5.39 -19.21 13.43
N PRO A 64 -4.59 -20.30 13.49
CA PRO A 64 -3.48 -20.50 12.54
C PRO A 64 -3.98 -20.54 11.10
N GLY A 65 -3.25 -19.89 10.18
CA GLY A 65 -3.56 -19.86 8.75
C GLY A 65 -4.49 -18.71 8.33
N THR A 66 -4.83 -17.80 9.24
CA THR A 66 -5.64 -16.62 8.93
C THR A 66 -4.84 -15.31 9.01
N GLU A 67 -3.52 -15.38 9.07
CA GLU A 67 -2.61 -14.23 9.24
C GLU A 67 -2.67 -13.22 8.08
N GLN A 68 -3.19 -13.69 6.92
CA GLN A 68 -3.37 -12.86 5.72
C GLN A 68 -4.84 -12.54 5.43
N PHE A 69 -5.74 -12.91 6.34
CA PHE A 69 -7.17 -12.65 6.15
C PHE A 69 -7.51 -11.21 6.52
N TYR A 70 -8.45 -10.65 5.77
CA TYR A 70 -9.11 -9.40 6.11
C TYR A 70 -10.27 -9.69 7.08
N TRP A 71 -10.77 -8.67 7.76
CA TRP A 71 -11.94 -8.81 8.63
C TRP A 71 -13.18 -9.27 7.85
N GLU A 72 -13.25 -8.94 6.56
CA GLU A 72 -14.31 -9.37 5.64
C GLU A 72 -14.38 -10.88 5.53
N ASN A 73 -13.26 -11.59 5.54
CA ASN A 73 -13.26 -13.06 5.52
C ASN A 73 -14.07 -13.61 6.71
N ALA A 74 -13.81 -13.08 7.91
CA ALA A 74 -14.52 -13.49 9.10
C ALA A 74 -16.02 -13.15 9.03
N ALA A 75 -16.39 -11.99 8.50
CA ALA A 75 -17.78 -11.59 8.32
C ALA A 75 -18.50 -12.47 7.29
N VAL A 76 -17.85 -12.78 6.17
CA VAL A 76 -18.41 -13.60 5.08
C VAL A 76 -18.70 -15.02 5.53
N ASP A 77 -17.80 -15.63 6.30
CA ASP A 77 -18.00 -16.99 6.84
C ASP A 77 -19.17 -17.07 7.86
N HIS A 78 -19.57 -15.93 8.42
CA HIS A 78 -20.63 -15.85 9.45
C HIS A 78 -21.87 -15.06 8.98
N LEU A 79 -22.08 -14.89 7.67
CA LEU A 79 -23.25 -14.17 7.14
C LEU A 79 -24.60 -14.78 7.57
N ALA A 80 -24.62 -16.05 7.98
CA ALA A 80 -25.84 -16.68 8.50
C ALA A 80 -26.25 -16.05 9.85
N ASP A 81 -25.27 -15.70 10.69
CA ASP A 81 -25.46 -15.21 12.06
C ASP A 81 -25.42 -13.68 12.13
N LEU A 82 -24.69 -13.03 11.21
CA LEU A 82 -24.51 -11.59 11.17
C LEU A 82 -25.50 -10.91 10.23
N GLU A 83 -26.10 -9.82 10.67
CA GLU A 83 -26.97 -8.98 9.84
C GLU A 83 -26.18 -7.83 9.19
N LEU A 84 -25.53 -8.14 8.08
CA LEU A 84 -24.78 -7.18 7.26
C LEU A 84 -25.58 -6.83 6.00
N TYR A 85 -25.75 -5.55 5.73
CA TYR A 85 -26.52 -5.03 4.60
C TYR A 85 -25.62 -4.36 3.58
N ALA A 86 -25.92 -4.51 2.30
CA ALA A 86 -25.33 -3.70 1.25
C ALA A 86 -25.90 -2.29 1.29
N ASN A 87 -25.03 -1.30 1.17
CA ASN A 87 -25.39 0.11 1.03
C ASN A 87 -24.88 0.63 -0.33
N PRO A 88 -25.66 0.50 -1.41
CA PRO A 88 -25.26 0.95 -2.73
C PRO A 88 -24.96 2.44 -2.75
N GLN A 89 -23.76 2.78 -3.17
CA GLN A 89 -23.32 4.16 -3.31
C GLN A 89 -23.56 4.63 -4.75
N PRO A 90 -23.97 5.86 -4.96
CA PRO A 90 -23.95 6.50 -6.28
C PRO A 90 -22.53 6.47 -6.87
N GLU A 91 -22.45 6.47 -8.19
CA GLU A 91 -21.18 6.63 -8.90
C GLU A 91 -20.46 7.92 -8.47
N HIS A 92 -19.14 7.89 -8.47
CA HIS A 92 -18.27 9.03 -8.15
C HIS A 92 -18.41 9.61 -6.73
N GLN A 93 -18.85 8.79 -5.76
CA GLN A 93 -18.85 9.19 -4.35
C GLN A 93 -17.72 8.56 -3.54
N ILE A 94 -17.24 7.42 -3.97
CA ILE A 94 -16.09 6.73 -3.35
C ILE A 94 -15.01 6.61 -4.42
N TYR A 95 -13.79 6.90 -4.04
CA TYR A 95 -12.59 6.75 -4.87
C TYR A 95 -11.55 5.98 -4.09
N GLU A 96 -10.91 5.03 -4.74
CA GLU A 96 -9.82 4.24 -4.21
C GLU A 96 -8.57 4.51 -5.04
N PHE A 97 -7.46 4.71 -4.36
CA PHE A 97 -6.18 4.99 -5.00
C PHE A 97 -5.15 3.98 -4.49
N GLU A 98 -4.60 3.19 -5.38
CA GLU A 98 -3.55 2.23 -5.04
C GLU A 98 -2.16 2.88 -5.00
N ASN A 99 -2.00 4.00 -5.68
CA ASN A 99 -0.72 4.67 -5.84
C ASN A 99 -0.87 6.20 -5.99
N LEU A 100 0.26 6.89 -5.93
CA LEU A 100 0.30 8.34 -6.03
C LEU A 100 -0.08 8.85 -7.43
N GLU A 101 0.21 8.09 -8.49
CA GLU A 101 -0.13 8.44 -9.86
C GLU A 101 -1.64 8.53 -10.06
N GLU A 102 -2.40 7.60 -9.51
CA GLU A 102 -3.87 7.63 -9.55
C GLU A 102 -4.43 8.83 -8.80
N LEU A 103 -3.87 9.16 -7.63
CA LEU A 103 -4.24 10.36 -6.88
C LEU A 103 -3.93 11.64 -7.66
N ARG A 104 -2.80 11.70 -8.37
CA ARG A 104 -2.42 12.83 -9.23
C ARG A 104 -3.36 13.01 -10.42
N LEU A 105 -3.84 11.91 -11.01
CA LEU A 105 -4.84 11.96 -12.08
C LEU A 105 -6.19 12.46 -11.57
N PHE A 106 -6.55 12.10 -10.34
CA PHE A 106 -7.80 12.53 -9.72
C PHE A 106 -7.77 13.99 -9.26
N ASP A 107 -6.71 14.40 -8.56
CA ASP A 107 -6.57 15.77 -8.04
C ASP A 107 -5.21 16.36 -8.44
N PRO A 108 -5.19 17.28 -9.43
CA PRO A 108 -3.96 17.89 -9.94
C PRO A 108 -3.11 18.62 -8.89
N LYS A 109 -3.66 18.97 -7.72
CA LYS A 109 -2.87 19.59 -6.65
C LYS A 109 -1.73 18.70 -6.16
N TYR A 110 -1.90 17.35 -6.24
CA TYR A 110 -0.88 16.39 -5.85
C TYR A 110 0.19 16.15 -6.92
N GLN A 111 0.08 16.81 -8.08
CA GLN A 111 1.06 16.67 -9.16
C GLN A 111 2.48 17.04 -8.70
N ASN A 112 2.61 18.15 -7.97
CA ASN A 112 3.90 18.66 -7.49
C ASN A 112 3.94 18.92 -5.98
N HIS A 113 2.94 18.44 -5.23
CA HIS A 113 2.81 18.64 -3.78
C HIS A 113 2.20 17.39 -3.15
N SER A 114 3.02 16.32 -3.04
CA SER A 114 2.56 15.07 -2.46
C SER A 114 2.48 15.10 -0.92
N ASP A 115 2.99 16.17 -0.29
CA ASP A 115 3.20 16.27 1.16
C ASP A 115 4.03 15.08 1.72
N ASN A 116 4.89 14.49 0.88
CA ASN A 116 5.73 13.36 1.22
C ASN A 116 7.19 13.77 1.24
N GLU A 117 7.84 13.61 2.40
CA GLU A 117 9.23 14.03 2.60
C GLU A 117 10.21 13.35 1.63
N ALA A 118 10.00 12.06 1.34
CA ALA A 118 10.88 11.33 0.42
C ALA A 118 10.71 11.82 -1.03
N MET A 119 9.48 12.14 -1.47
CA MET A 119 9.24 12.71 -2.79
C MET A 119 9.84 14.09 -2.94
N SER A 120 9.70 14.93 -1.92
CA SER A 120 10.33 16.25 -1.87
C SER A 120 11.86 16.16 -1.88
N LEU A 121 12.44 15.15 -1.23
CA LEU A 121 13.88 14.87 -1.27
C LEU A 121 14.32 14.48 -2.70
N VAL A 122 13.62 13.54 -3.36
CA VAL A 122 13.94 13.12 -4.73
C VAL A 122 13.86 14.31 -5.68
N SER A 123 12.77 15.10 -5.62
CA SER A 123 12.59 16.32 -6.39
C SER A 123 13.78 17.30 -6.22
N LYS A 124 14.20 17.51 -4.98
CA LYS A 124 15.33 18.39 -4.65
C LYS A 124 16.67 17.85 -5.17
N VAL A 125 16.94 16.56 -5.01
CA VAL A 125 18.21 15.93 -5.41
C VAL A 125 18.39 15.96 -6.92
N PHE A 126 17.33 15.69 -7.68
CA PHE A 126 17.37 15.68 -9.13
C PHE A 126 17.03 17.03 -9.78
N HIS A 127 16.63 18.03 -8.98
CA HIS A 127 16.19 19.35 -9.46
C HIS A 127 15.03 19.30 -10.47
N VAL A 128 14.04 18.46 -10.20
CA VAL A 128 12.86 18.24 -11.03
C VAL A 128 11.57 18.46 -10.25
N PRO A 129 10.45 18.78 -10.90
CA PRO A 129 9.13 18.74 -10.26
C PRO A 129 8.79 17.32 -9.76
N GLU A 130 8.06 17.20 -8.66
CA GLU A 130 7.61 15.87 -8.18
C GLU A 130 6.80 15.11 -9.23
N GLY A 131 6.07 15.83 -10.10
CA GLY A 131 5.28 15.23 -11.18
C GLY A 131 6.07 14.47 -12.23
N ASP A 132 7.37 14.72 -12.36
CA ASP A 132 8.25 13.99 -13.27
C ASP A 132 8.69 12.64 -12.69
N ILE A 133 8.48 12.41 -11.38
CA ILE A 133 8.79 11.18 -10.69
C ILE A 133 7.61 10.23 -10.87
N THR A 134 7.80 9.15 -11.61
CA THR A 134 6.75 8.24 -12.06
C THR A 134 7.06 6.78 -11.71
N ASN A 135 6.13 5.88 -11.98
CA ASN A 135 6.27 4.44 -11.75
C ASN A 135 6.74 4.10 -10.32
N ILE A 136 6.18 4.82 -9.33
CA ILE A 136 6.55 4.68 -7.93
C ILE A 136 6.00 3.36 -7.40
N ARG A 137 6.90 2.48 -6.93
CA ARG A 137 6.56 1.17 -6.38
C ARG A 137 7.26 0.94 -5.05
N CYS A 138 6.50 0.66 -4.02
CA CYS A 138 7.06 0.25 -2.73
C CYS A 138 7.69 -1.13 -2.87
N LEU A 139 8.92 -1.28 -2.40
CA LEU A 139 9.55 -2.58 -2.23
C LEU A 139 9.09 -3.19 -0.91
N LYS A 140 9.11 -4.53 -0.81
CA LYS A 140 8.84 -5.19 0.46
C LYS A 140 9.77 -4.61 1.54
N ALA A 141 9.20 -4.23 2.67
CA ALA A 141 9.95 -3.66 3.77
C ALA A 141 11.02 -4.65 4.25
N GLY A 142 12.28 -4.21 4.23
CA GLY A 142 13.33 -4.85 4.99
C GLY A 142 13.12 -4.59 6.49
N MET A 143 13.82 -5.34 7.36
CA MET A 143 13.72 -5.19 8.82
C MET A 143 14.05 -3.76 9.31
N THR A 144 14.93 -3.07 8.61
CA THR A 144 15.50 -1.77 9.07
C THR A 144 15.17 -0.59 8.16
N ASN A 145 14.72 -0.82 6.94
CA ASN A 145 14.51 0.24 5.97
C ASN A 145 13.23 -0.01 5.17
N LYS A 146 12.56 1.06 4.78
CA LYS A 146 11.58 1.07 3.70
C LYS A 146 12.28 1.55 2.43
N SER A 147 11.90 1.01 1.29
CA SER A 147 12.46 1.44 0.02
C SER A 147 11.37 1.48 -1.03
N PHE A 148 11.50 2.39 -1.96
CA PHE A 148 10.66 2.43 -3.14
C PHE A 148 11.48 2.64 -4.40
N LEU A 149 11.02 2.05 -5.48
CA LEU A 149 11.51 2.29 -6.84
C LEU A 149 10.76 3.47 -7.45
N PHE A 150 11.42 4.20 -8.31
CA PHE A 150 10.80 5.23 -9.13
C PHE A 150 11.54 5.37 -10.45
N GLU A 151 10.85 5.92 -11.43
CA GLU A 151 11.39 6.26 -12.75
C GLU A 151 11.50 7.79 -12.89
N LEU A 152 12.60 8.23 -13.48
CA LEU A 152 12.82 9.62 -13.85
C LEU A 152 13.53 9.66 -15.21
N HIS A 153 12.88 10.27 -16.21
CA HIS A 153 13.39 10.43 -17.58
C HIS A 153 13.83 9.12 -18.25
N GLY A 154 13.17 8.00 -17.93
CA GLY A 154 13.45 6.67 -18.44
C GLY A 154 14.55 5.90 -17.70
N ASP A 155 15.17 6.50 -16.71
CA ASP A 155 16.10 5.83 -15.78
C ASP A 155 15.38 5.40 -14.51
N HIS A 156 15.79 4.25 -13.94
CA HIS A 156 15.22 3.69 -12.73
C HIS A 156 16.12 3.92 -11.52
N TYR A 157 15.52 4.27 -10.40
CA TYR A 157 16.20 4.58 -9.15
C TYR A 157 15.52 3.89 -7.96
N ILE A 158 16.27 3.73 -6.88
CA ILE A 158 15.78 3.26 -5.60
C ILE A 158 16.03 4.33 -4.53
N CYS A 159 15.00 4.70 -3.79
CA CYS A 159 15.11 5.54 -2.61
C CYS A 159 14.92 4.67 -1.35
N ARG A 160 15.89 4.73 -0.46
CA ARG A 160 15.85 4.08 0.86
C ARG A 160 15.48 5.11 1.92
N ILE A 161 14.47 4.77 2.71
CA ILE A 161 13.99 5.53 3.86
C ILE A 161 14.30 4.71 5.11
N PRO A 162 15.05 5.20 6.08
CA PRO A 162 15.29 4.51 7.35
C PRO A 162 14.00 4.25 8.10
N GLY A 163 13.87 3.06 8.66
CA GLY A 163 12.75 2.73 9.55
C GLY A 163 12.93 3.39 10.93
N PRO A 164 11.83 3.68 11.65
CA PRO A 164 11.90 4.24 12.99
C PRO A 164 12.73 3.35 13.95
N GLY A 165 13.59 3.95 14.76
CA GLY A 165 14.41 3.25 15.74
C GLY A 165 15.70 2.63 15.19
N THR A 166 15.94 2.70 13.88
CA THR A 166 17.15 2.12 13.27
C THR A 166 18.42 2.92 13.57
N GLU A 167 18.29 4.18 13.97
CA GLU A 167 19.39 5.02 14.43
C GLU A 167 20.15 4.45 15.64
N ARG A 168 19.50 3.53 16.38
CA ARG A 168 20.14 2.82 17.52
C ARG A 168 20.94 1.60 17.09
N LEU A 169 20.72 1.11 15.86
CA LEU A 169 21.31 -0.11 15.35
C LEU A 169 22.38 0.16 14.30
N ILE A 170 22.25 1.28 13.56
CA ILE A 170 23.10 1.59 12.41
C ILE A 170 23.66 3.01 12.56
N ASN A 171 24.99 3.12 12.59
CA ASN A 171 25.68 4.42 12.54
C ASN A 171 25.71 4.91 11.09
N ARG A 172 24.81 5.81 10.74
CA ARG A 172 24.64 6.30 9.36
C ARG A 172 25.83 7.12 8.87
N LYS A 173 26.54 7.79 9.77
CA LYS A 173 27.76 8.54 9.42
C LYS A 173 28.92 7.60 9.06
N GLU A 174 29.06 6.50 9.78
CA GLU A 174 30.05 5.47 9.41
C GLU A 174 29.66 4.78 8.09
N GLU A 175 28.37 4.50 7.90
CA GLU A 175 27.86 3.95 6.63
C GLU A 175 28.20 4.90 5.47
N GLU A 176 27.96 6.21 5.62
CA GLU A 176 28.31 7.23 4.63
C GLU A 176 29.80 7.23 4.31
N ALA A 177 30.65 7.25 5.36
CA ALA A 177 32.10 7.24 5.20
C ALA A 177 32.61 5.99 4.45
N VAL A 178 32.00 4.82 4.71
CA VAL A 178 32.32 3.59 3.98
C VAL A 178 31.93 3.72 2.51
N TYR A 179 30.72 4.20 2.20
CA TYR A 179 30.30 4.40 0.82
C TYR A 179 31.21 5.38 0.08
N GLN A 180 31.58 6.49 0.71
CA GLN A 180 32.50 7.46 0.12
C GLN A 180 33.88 6.84 -0.19
N ALA A 181 34.37 5.96 0.68
CA ALA A 181 35.66 5.28 0.49
C ALA A 181 35.64 4.25 -0.63
N VAL A 182 34.54 3.50 -0.80
CA VAL A 182 34.47 2.38 -1.78
C VAL A 182 33.84 2.77 -3.11
N ASN A 183 33.09 3.86 -3.18
CA ASN A 183 32.45 4.33 -4.42
C ASN A 183 33.43 4.55 -5.58
N PRO A 184 34.63 5.16 -5.39
CA PRO A 184 35.61 5.30 -6.46
C PRO A 184 36.16 3.98 -7.00
N LEU A 185 35.98 2.89 -6.27
CA LEU A 185 36.40 1.55 -6.67
C LEU A 185 35.34 0.81 -7.51
N HIS A 186 34.17 1.42 -7.72
CA HIS A 186 33.01 0.82 -8.41
C HIS A 186 32.59 -0.54 -7.81
N MET A 187 32.71 -0.69 -6.48
CA MET A 187 32.36 -1.91 -5.75
C MET A 187 30.99 -1.85 -5.10
N THR A 188 30.27 -0.74 -5.30
CA THR A 188 28.93 -0.51 -4.79
C THR A 188 27.97 -0.16 -5.91
N GLU A 189 26.68 -0.04 -5.60
CA GLU A 189 25.70 0.61 -6.45
C GLU A 189 26.08 2.06 -6.76
N ASP A 190 25.59 2.60 -7.88
CA ASP A 190 25.76 4.01 -8.23
C ASP A 190 24.94 4.89 -7.31
N ILE A 191 25.56 5.43 -6.27
CA ILE A 191 24.92 6.29 -5.28
C ILE A 191 24.82 7.70 -5.84
N ILE A 192 23.60 8.21 -5.92
CA ILE A 192 23.27 9.58 -6.36
C ILE A 192 23.25 10.51 -5.13
N TYR A 193 22.70 10.05 -4.04
CA TYR A 193 22.57 10.81 -2.79
C TYR A 193 22.67 9.91 -1.58
N PHE A 194 23.38 10.35 -0.58
CA PHE A 194 23.38 9.74 0.75
C PHE A 194 23.51 10.84 1.81
N ASP A 195 22.73 10.74 2.88
CA ASP A 195 22.79 11.64 4.01
C ASP A 195 23.04 10.83 5.29
N GLY A 196 24.23 11.00 5.88
CA GLY A 196 24.63 10.33 7.12
C GLY A 196 23.91 10.82 8.37
N GLU A 197 23.18 11.93 8.33
CA GLU A 197 22.34 12.39 9.44
C GLU A 197 20.98 11.70 9.44
N THR A 198 20.28 11.73 8.32
CA THR A 198 18.95 11.15 8.18
C THR A 198 18.96 9.69 7.75
N GLY A 199 20.03 9.24 7.07
CA GLY A 199 20.15 7.90 6.51
C GLY A 199 19.37 7.69 5.20
N TYR A 200 18.79 8.74 4.62
CA TYR A 200 18.21 8.65 3.28
C TYR A 200 19.30 8.37 2.25
N LYS A 201 18.98 7.47 1.32
CA LYS A 201 19.87 7.12 0.20
C LYS A 201 19.10 7.00 -1.09
N ILE A 202 19.63 7.56 -2.16
CA ILE A 202 19.14 7.37 -3.52
C ILE A 202 20.27 6.77 -4.35
N ALA A 203 19.99 5.68 -5.06
CA ALA A 203 20.92 5.02 -5.93
C ALA A 203 20.25 4.62 -7.25
N ARG A 204 21.03 4.39 -8.30
CA ARG A 204 20.54 3.83 -9.55
C ARG A 204 20.07 2.40 -9.32
N TYR A 205 18.91 2.05 -9.86
CA TYR A 205 18.39 0.69 -9.82
C TYR A 205 18.80 -0.06 -11.09
N TYR A 206 19.27 -1.28 -10.90
CA TYR A 206 19.66 -2.18 -12.00
C TYR A 206 18.64 -3.31 -12.10
N GLU A 207 17.95 -3.39 -13.24
CA GLU A 207 17.05 -4.50 -13.52
C GLU A 207 17.81 -5.83 -13.58
N GLY A 208 17.21 -6.89 -13.06
CA GLY A 208 17.81 -8.22 -13.02
C GLY A 208 18.85 -8.43 -11.91
N ALA A 209 19.12 -7.42 -11.07
CA ALA A 209 19.92 -7.62 -9.87
C ALA A 209 19.24 -8.67 -8.95
N ARG A 210 20.01 -9.62 -8.45
CA ARG A 210 19.52 -10.65 -7.51
C ARG A 210 20.13 -10.45 -6.13
N ASN A 211 19.40 -10.90 -5.12
CA ASN A 211 19.97 -10.97 -3.78
C ASN A 211 21.18 -11.90 -3.77
N ALA A 212 22.20 -11.56 -2.97
CA ALA A 212 23.30 -12.47 -2.72
C ALA A 212 22.76 -13.75 -2.06
N ASP A 213 23.17 -14.90 -2.59
CA ASP A 213 22.93 -16.17 -1.93
C ASP A 213 24.02 -16.37 -0.87
N PRO A 214 23.68 -16.45 0.41
CA PRO A 214 24.67 -16.62 1.48
C PRO A 214 25.20 -18.07 1.60
N HIS A 215 24.76 -19.00 0.76
CA HIS A 215 25.15 -20.42 0.81
C HIS A 215 26.00 -20.84 -0.38
#